data_1da719957636a316b88509bdd079dc93
#
_entry.id   1da719957636a316b88509bdd079dc93
#
_cell.length_a   1.000
_cell.length_b   1.000
_cell.length_c   1.000
_cell.angle_alpha   90.00
_cell.angle_beta   90.00
_cell.angle_gamma   90.00
#
_symmetry.space_group_name_H-M   'P 1'
#
loop_
_entity.id
_entity.type
_entity.pdbx_description
1 polymer ?
#
loop_
_entity_poly.entity_id
_entity_poly.type
_entity_poly.pdbx_seq_one_letter_code
_entity_poly.pdbx_strand_id
1 'polypeptide(L)'
;YKRQEPYQKRTSHGMILGQNGEKMSKSRGNVVNPDEIVDQYGADTMRLYEMFIGDFEKAAPWNSDSIKGCKRFVERFWNLQEIVKDGNEYSPQLEALMHKTIKKVSEDIDNLKCNTAIASMMTLVNEMYAKGVNKAELRDLTIILNPFAPHVTEEMWQIMNFGGAVHDAQWPSFDESKTQENDVEIALQVKGKVRSRIVVPVDISKEDAIALAKKDEKIAAEIAGKEIKKEIYVPGKLVNIVAI
;
A
#
# COMPACT_ATOMS: atom_id res chain seq x y z
N TYR A 1 -3.68 -32.29 -29.45
CA TYR A 1 -4.90 -32.19 -28.65
C TYR A 1 -4.98 -33.32 -27.61
N LYS A 2 -4.88 -34.55 -28.03
CA LYS A 2 -5.00 -35.74 -27.15
C LYS A 2 -3.74 -36.07 -26.33
N ARG A 3 -2.66 -35.28 -26.44
CA ARG A 3 -1.37 -35.51 -25.79
C ARG A 3 -0.91 -34.32 -24.92
N GLN A 4 -1.76 -33.30 -24.76
CA GLN A 4 -1.45 -32.12 -23.95
C GLN A 4 -2.06 -32.25 -22.57
N GLU A 5 -1.30 -31.87 -21.59
CA GLU A 5 -1.82 -31.67 -20.22
C GLU A 5 -2.93 -30.59 -20.23
N PRO A 6 -4.00 -30.75 -19.46
CA PRO A 6 -5.10 -29.79 -19.44
C PRO A 6 -4.68 -28.45 -18.82
N TYR A 7 -3.54 -28.40 -18.13
CA TYR A 7 -3.04 -27.23 -17.45
C TYR A 7 -1.57 -26.96 -17.79
N GLN A 8 -1.22 -25.72 -18.07
CA GLN A 8 0.17 -25.30 -18.27
C GLN A 8 0.94 -25.18 -16.94
N LYS A 9 0.23 -24.81 -15.87
CA LYS A 9 0.80 -24.61 -14.53
C LYS A 9 -0.18 -25.08 -13.47
N ARG A 10 0.32 -25.77 -12.46
CA ARG A 10 -0.42 -26.11 -11.25
C ARG A 10 0.34 -25.59 -10.03
N THR A 11 -0.34 -24.81 -9.19
CA THR A 11 0.18 -24.36 -7.90
C THR A 11 -0.69 -24.92 -6.79
N SER A 12 -0.07 -25.43 -5.73
CA SER A 12 -0.78 -25.93 -4.56
C SER A 12 -0.83 -24.83 -3.51
N HIS A 13 -2.02 -24.54 -3.02
CA HIS A 13 -2.18 -23.58 -1.91
C HIS A 13 -1.85 -24.22 -0.55
N GLY A 14 -1.49 -23.41 0.42
CA GLY A 14 -1.38 -23.78 1.82
C GLY A 14 -2.76 -24.06 2.44
N MET A 15 -2.77 -24.62 3.63
CA MET A 15 -3.99 -24.93 4.38
C MET A 15 -4.26 -23.84 5.41
N ILE A 16 -5.51 -23.37 5.50
CA ILE A 16 -5.92 -22.54 6.62
C ILE A 16 -6.20 -23.46 7.81
N LEU A 17 -5.49 -23.22 8.88
CA LEU A 17 -5.53 -24.00 10.13
C LEU A 17 -6.43 -23.32 11.15
N GLY A 18 -6.86 -24.06 12.18
CA GLY A 18 -7.53 -23.49 13.34
C GLY A 18 -6.63 -22.52 14.10
N GLN A 19 -7.19 -21.80 15.06
CA GLN A 19 -6.47 -20.73 15.80
C GLN A 19 -5.17 -21.21 16.48
N ASN A 20 -5.13 -22.50 16.87
CA ASN A 20 -3.97 -23.12 17.52
C ASN A 20 -2.99 -23.76 16.53
N GLY A 21 -3.12 -23.50 15.22
CA GLY A 21 -2.26 -24.07 14.20
C GLY A 21 -2.53 -25.54 13.86
N GLU A 22 -3.66 -26.08 14.27
CA GLU A 22 -4.07 -27.46 14.00
C GLU A 22 -5.08 -27.52 12.83
N LYS A 23 -5.14 -28.69 12.18
CA LYS A 23 -6.10 -28.93 11.09
C LYS A 23 -7.54 -28.78 11.60
N MET A 24 -8.33 -27.97 10.91
CA MET A 24 -9.76 -27.86 11.18
C MET A 24 -10.47 -29.18 10.94
N SER A 25 -11.36 -29.56 11.87
CA SER A 25 -12.17 -30.78 11.79
C SER A 25 -13.50 -30.59 12.54
N LYS A 26 -14.60 -31.05 11.93
CA LYS A 26 -15.92 -31.03 12.58
C LYS A 26 -15.93 -31.81 13.91
N SER A 27 -15.21 -32.93 14.00
CA SER A 27 -15.11 -33.73 15.21
C SER A 27 -14.35 -33.04 16.34
N ARG A 28 -13.53 -32.03 16.04
CA ARG A 28 -12.80 -31.22 17.04
C ARG A 28 -13.51 -29.93 17.39
N GLY A 29 -14.57 -29.56 16.69
CA GLY A 29 -15.32 -28.32 16.91
C GLY A 29 -14.53 -27.04 16.64
N ASN A 30 -13.44 -27.12 15.86
CA ASN A 30 -12.56 -26.01 15.56
C ASN A 30 -12.68 -25.50 14.10
N VAL A 31 -13.78 -25.81 13.45
CA VAL A 31 -14.09 -25.36 12.08
C VAL A 31 -14.62 -23.93 12.11
N VAL A 32 -14.12 -23.09 11.25
CA VAL A 32 -14.68 -21.78 10.94
C VAL A 32 -15.65 -21.97 9.76
N ASN A 33 -16.92 -21.58 9.96
CA ASN A 33 -17.92 -21.65 8.91
C ASN A 33 -17.84 -20.38 8.04
N PRO A 34 -17.55 -20.51 6.73
CA PRO A 34 -17.51 -19.37 5.82
C PRO A 34 -18.81 -18.54 5.80
N ASP A 35 -19.98 -19.18 5.86
CA ASP A 35 -21.27 -18.48 5.82
C ASP A 35 -21.42 -17.51 7.01
N GLU A 36 -21.04 -17.94 8.22
CA GLU A 36 -21.06 -17.08 9.41
C GLU A 36 -20.12 -15.88 9.28
N ILE A 37 -18.95 -16.07 8.63
CA ILE A 37 -17.99 -14.98 8.38
C ILE A 37 -18.54 -14.03 7.34
N VAL A 38 -19.16 -14.52 6.28
CA VAL A 38 -19.78 -13.69 5.24
C VAL A 38 -20.94 -12.88 5.83
N ASP A 39 -21.79 -13.49 6.65
CA ASP A 39 -22.90 -12.79 7.30
C ASP A 39 -22.41 -11.68 8.26
N GLN A 40 -21.30 -11.92 8.95
CA GLN A 40 -20.77 -10.96 9.93
C GLN A 40 -19.91 -9.85 9.31
N TYR A 41 -19.09 -10.17 8.31
CA TYR A 41 -18.06 -9.26 7.80
C TYR A 41 -18.22 -8.91 6.32
N GLY A 42 -19.01 -9.68 5.57
CA GLY A 42 -19.17 -9.56 4.13
C GLY A 42 -18.20 -10.44 3.34
N ALA A 43 -18.61 -10.84 2.13
CA ALA A 43 -17.86 -11.74 1.26
C ALA A 43 -16.50 -11.16 0.85
N ASP A 44 -16.43 -9.87 0.49
CA ASP A 44 -15.18 -9.23 0.08
C ASP A 44 -14.16 -9.16 1.22
N THR A 45 -14.61 -8.95 2.46
CA THR A 45 -13.74 -8.99 3.64
C THR A 45 -13.15 -10.37 3.84
N MET A 46 -13.96 -11.43 3.71
CA MET A 46 -13.49 -12.81 3.81
C MET A 46 -12.47 -13.13 2.72
N ARG A 47 -12.76 -12.79 1.46
CA ARG A 47 -11.84 -12.99 0.31
C ARG A 47 -10.50 -12.30 0.53
N LEU A 48 -10.54 -11.01 0.90
CA LEU A 48 -9.33 -10.24 1.24
C LEU A 48 -8.54 -10.88 2.37
N TYR A 49 -9.22 -11.34 3.42
CA TYR A 49 -8.56 -11.97 4.55
C TYR A 49 -7.85 -13.27 4.17
N GLU A 50 -8.49 -14.16 3.42
CA GLU A 50 -7.89 -15.42 2.97
C GLU A 50 -6.66 -15.20 2.08
N MET A 51 -6.68 -14.16 1.24
CA MET A 51 -5.55 -13.78 0.41
C MET A 51 -4.45 -12.99 1.15
N PHE A 52 -4.79 -12.40 2.30
CA PHE A 52 -3.88 -11.58 3.10
C PHE A 52 -3.21 -12.32 4.25
N ILE A 53 -3.79 -13.42 4.75
CA ILE A 53 -3.36 -14.13 5.95
C ILE A 53 -1.92 -14.65 5.90
N GLY A 54 -1.38 -14.87 4.71
CA GLY A 54 -0.02 -15.34 4.53
C GLY A 54 0.38 -15.59 3.08
N ASP A 55 1.50 -16.26 2.91
CA ASP A 55 1.98 -16.74 1.63
C ASP A 55 1.03 -17.82 1.08
N PHE A 56 0.65 -17.72 -0.19
CA PHE A 56 -0.32 -18.61 -0.82
C PHE A 56 0.03 -20.10 -0.67
N GLU A 57 1.29 -20.46 -0.74
CA GLU A 57 1.76 -21.85 -0.66
C GLU A 57 1.94 -22.37 0.77
N LYS A 58 1.87 -21.50 1.78
CA LYS A 58 2.12 -21.85 3.18
C LYS A 58 0.83 -21.99 3.98
N ALA A 59 0.84 -22.89 4.94
CA ALA A 59 -0.23 -22.99 5.90
C ALA A 59 -0.23 -21.79 6.85
N ALA A 60 -1.42 -21.27 7.18
CA ALA A 60 -1.59 -20.14 8.08
C ALA A 60 -2.70 -20.40 9.10
N PRO A 61 -2.53 -20.05 10.38
CA PRO A 61 -3.57 -20.21 11.38
C PRO A 61 -4.64 -19.12 11.20
N TRP A 62 -5.91 -19.50 11.36
CA TRP A 62 -7.01 -18.55 11.39
C TRP A 62 -6.87 -17.58 12.57
N ASN A 63 -7.08 -16.30 12.33
CA ASN A 63 -7.08 -15.26 13.36
C ASN A 63 -8.29 -14.34 13.17
N SER A 64 -9.27 -14.47 14.06
CA SER A 64 -10.51 -13.69 13.99
C SER A 64 -10.32 -12.18 14.24
N ASP A 65 -9.21 -11.75 14.83
CA ASP A 65 -8.95 -10.32 15.00
C ASP A 65 -8.36 -9.69 13.74
N SER A 66 -7.59 -10.45 12.98
CA SER A 66 -6.98 -9.96 11.74
C SER A 66 -8.00 -9.67 10.64
N ILE A 67 -9.13 -10.39 10.62
CA ILE A 67 -10.21 -10.14 9.64
C ILE A 67 -10.83 -8.74 9.81
N LYS A 68 -10.86 -8.21 11.03
CA LYS A 68 -11.33 -6.85 11.32
C LYS A 68 -10.47 -5.79 10.64
N GLY A 69 -9.18 -6.08 10.45
CA GLY A 69 -8.26 -5.22 9.67
C GLY A 69 -8.64 -5.16 8.20
N CYS A 70 -8.99 -6.29 7.60
CA CYS A 70 -9.47 -6.37 6.23
C CYS A 70 -10.82 -5.66 6.06
N LYS A 71 -11.77 -5.84 7.00
CA LYS A 71 -13.04 -5.10 7.00
C LYS A 71 -12.82 -3.59 7.01
N ARG A 72 -11.95 -3.10 7.89
CA ARG A 72 -11.61 -1.68 7.97
C ARG A 72 -11.00 -1.17 6.67
N PHE A 73 -10.20 -1.97 5.97
CA PHE A 73 -9.67 -1.60 4.68
C PHE A 73 -10.77 -1.47 3.62
N VAL A 74 -11.72 -2.42 3.55
CA VAL A 74 -12.89 -2.35 2.67
C VAL A 74 -13.71 -1.10 2.95
N GLU A 75 -13.99 -0.82 4.22
CA GLU A 75 -14.75 0.37 4.65
C GLU A 75 -13.99 1.68 4.29
N ARG A 76 -12.68 1.71 4.45
CA ARG A 76 -11.87 2.87 4.05
C ARG A 76 -11.83 3.06 2.54
N PHE A 77 -11.71 1.98 1.78
CA PHE A 77 -11.83 2.06 0.33
C PHE A 77 -13.21 2.62 -0.06
N TRP A 78 -14.28 2.08 0.52
CA TRP A 78 -15.65 2.55 0.27
C TRP A 78 -15.83 4.04 0.55
N ASN A 79 -15.30 4.53 1.65
CA ASN A 79 -15.45 5.93 2.07
C ASN A 79 -14.59 6.91 1.24
N LEU A 80 -13.71 6.45 0.34
CA LEU A 80 -12.99 7.35 -0.58
C LEU A 80 -13.95 8.14 -1.49
N GLN A 81 -15.14 7.61 -1.79
CA GLN A 81 -16.16 8.30 -2.56
C GLN A 81 -16.60 9.64 -1.95
N GLU A 82 -16.49 9.78 -0.63
CA GLU A 82 -16.90 11.00 0.09
C GLU A 82 -15.88 12.14 -0.04
N ILE A 83 -14.63 11.83 -0.35
CA ILE A 83 -13.53 12.78 -0.40
C ILE A 83 -12.90 12.92 -1.79
N VAL A 84 -13.36 12.12 -2.76
CA VAL A 84 -12.83 12.13 -4.12
C VAL A 84 -13.12 13.45 -4.82
N LYS A 85 -12.12 13.99 -5.51
CA LYS A 85 -12.20 15.20 -6.32
C LYS A 85 -12.23 14.86 -7.80
N ASP A 86 -12.69 15.80 -8.63
CA ASP A 86 -12.55 15.67 -10.06
C ASP A 86 -11.09 15.69 -10.49
N GLY A 87 -10.74 14.90 -11.50
CA GLY A 87 -9.41 14.81 -12.07
C GLY A 87 -9.31 13.63 -13.02
N ASN A 88 -8.69 13.85 -14.17
CA ASN A 88 -8.54 12.84 -15.23
C ASN A 88 -7.13 12.24 -15.28
N GLU A 89 -6.18 12.79 -14.54
CA GLU A 89 -4.80 12.36 -14.44
C GLU A 89 -4.40 12.23 -12.96
N TYR A 90 -3.34 11.49 -12.66
CA TYR A 90 -2.86 11.38 -11.29
C TYR A 90 -2.34 12.73 -10.78
N SER A 91 -2.61 13.00 -9.52
CA SER A 91 -2.04 14.16 -8.83
C SER A 91 -0.53 14.00 -8.65
N PRO A 92 0.27 15.08 -8.73
CA PRO A 92 1.72 15.00 -8.56
C PRO A 92 2.15 14.34 -7.23
N GLN A 93 1.32 14.47 -6.18
CA GLN A 93 1.61 13.89 -4.87
C GLN A 93 1.41 12.37 -4.80
N LEU A 94 0.60 11.79 -5.69
CA LEU A 94 0.29 10.36 -5.72
C LEU A 94 0.80 9.64 -6.97
N GLU A 95 1.22 10.36 -8.01
CA GLU A 95 1.62 9.78 -9.31
C GLU A 95 2.65 8.66 -9.15
N ALA A 96 3.75 8.92 -8.47
CA ALA A 96 4.80 7.92 -8.26
C ALA A 96 4.29 6.70 -7.48
N LEU A 97 3.47 6.92 -6.44
CA LEU A 97 2.90 5.84 -5.65
C LEU A 97 1.86 5.04 -6.43
N MET A 98 1.06 5.69 -7.29
CA MET A 98 0.11 5.00 -8.19
C MET A 98 0.86 4.04 -9.12
N HIS A 99 1.85 4.53 -9.87
CA HIS A 99 2.65 3.70 -10.77
C HIS A 99 3.36 2.56 -10.03
N LYS A 100 3.96 2.83 -8.87
CA LYS A 100 4.60 1.84 -8.03
C LYS A 100 3.62 0.76 -7.53
N THR A 101 2.41 1.18 -7.12
CA THR A 101 1.39 0.25 -6.63
C THR A 101 0.84 -0.61 -7.76
N ILE A 102 0.52 -0.05 -8.93
CA ILE A 102 0.06 -0.80 -10.10
C ILE A 102 1.09 -1.84 -10.51
N LYS A 103 2.37 -1.45 -10.64
CA LYS A 103 3.47 -2.37 -10.91
C LYS A 103 3.51 -3.50 -9.89
N LYS A 104 3.55 -3.15 -8.60
CA LYS A 104 3.65 -4.10 -7.50
C LYS A 104 2.49 -5.09 -7.47
N VAL A 105 1.26 -4.62 -7.63
CA VAL A 105 0.06 -5.47 -7.65
C VAL A 105 0.08 -6.40 -8.86
N SER A 106 0.45 -5.92 -10.04
CA SER A 106 0.54 -6.73 -11.26
C SER A 106 1.56 -7.87 -11.10
N GLU A 107 2.77 -7.55 -10.66
CA GLU A 107 3.84 -8.54 -10.41
C GLU A 107 3.46 -9.55 -9.32
N ASP A 108 2.81 -9.09 -8.26
CA ASP A 108 2.41 -9.93 -7.13
C ASP A 108 1.26 -10.88 -7.48
N ILE A 109 0.31 -10.47 -8.32
CA ILE A 109 -0.74 -11.36 -8.83
C ILE A 109 -0.12 -12.48 -9.67
N ASP A 110 0.79 -12.16 -10.59
CA ASP A 110 1.48 -13.14 -11.43
C ASP A 110 2.29 -14.16 -10.60
N ASN A 111 2.82 -13.72 -9.47
CA ASN A 111 3.63 -14.52 -8.56
C ASN A 111 2.84 -15.10 -7.36
N LEU A 112 1.51 -14.97 -7.33
CA LEU A 112 0.62 -15.41 -6.24
C LEU A 112 1.00 -14.84 -4.85
N LYS A 113 1.54 -13.62 -4.83
CA LYS A 113 1.88 -12.88 -3.61
C LYS A 113 0.75 -11.92 -3.21
N CYS A 114 -0.46 -12.43 -3.12
CA CYS A 114 -1.66 -11.63 -2.85
C CYS A 114 -1.55 -10.80 -1.57
N ASN A 115 -0.89 -11.31 -0.54
CA ASN A 115 -0.69 -10.61 0.72
C ASN A 115 0.10 -9.30 0.58
N THR A 116 1.15 -9.30 -0.25
CA THR A 116 1.95 -8.08 -0.48
C THR A 116 1.25 -7.12 -1.45
N ALA A 117 0.49 -7.63 -2.42
CA ALA A 117 -0.39 -6.81 -3.26
C ALA A 117 -1.42 -6.04 -2.42
N ILE A 118 -2.13 -6.74 -1.52
CA ILE A 118 -3.11 -6.12 -0.63
C ILE A 118 -2.44 -5.09 0.30
N ALA A 119 -1.28 -5.40 0.87
CA ALA A 119 -0.54 -4.46 1.71
C ALA A 119 -0.16 -3.17 0.96
N SER A 120 0.23 -3.27 -0.32
CA SER A 120 0.56 -2.09 -1.12
C SER A 120 -0.67 -1.22 -1.40
N MET A 121 -1.83 -1.83 -1.67
CA MET A 121 -3.09 -1.11 -1.82
C MET A 121 -3.57 -0.47 -0.51
N MET A 122 -3.36 -1.12 0.65
CA MET A 122 -3.62 -0.51 1.96
C MET A 122 -2.76 0.74 2.19
N THR A 123 -1.49 0.70 1.79
CA THR A 123 -0.60 1.86 1.86
C THR A 123 -1.09 2.98 0.95
N LEU A 124 -1.48 2.67 -0.29
CA LEU A 124 -2.02 3.65 -1.23
C LEU A 124 -3.29 4.33 -0.67
N VAL A 125 -4.22 3.57 -0.11
CA VAL A 125 -5.43 4.14 0.52
C VAL A 125 -5.08 5.06 1.69
N ASN A 126 -4.07 4.73 2.50
CA ASN A 126 -3.61 5.62 3.58
C ASN A 126 -3.09 6.95 3.02
N GLU A 127 -2.31 6.92 1.95
CA GLU A 127 -1.78 8.12 1.31
C GLU A 127 -2.88 8.95 0.62
N MET A 128 -3.89 8.31 0.04
CA MET A 128 -5.07 8.98 -0.51
C MET A 128 -5.83 9.79 0.56
N TYR A 129 -5.95 9.25 1.77
CA TYR A 129 -6.52 10.01 2.90
C TYR A 129 -5.65 11.18 3.34
N ALA A 130 -4.34 11.02 3.31
CA ALA A 130 -3.40 12.06 3.74
C ALA A 130 -3.23 13.18 2.73
N LYS A 131 -3.21 12.85 1.44
CA LYS A 131 -2.88 13.78 0.34
C LYS A 131 -4.09 14.21 -0.50
N GLY A 132 -5.21 13.53 -0.34
CA GLY A 132 -6.38 13.64 -1.20
C GLY A 132 -6.39 12.56 -2.29
N VAL A 133 -7.52 12.42 -2.96
CA VAL A 133 -7.73 11.48 -4.06
C VAL A 133 -8.60 12.11 -5.14
N ASN A 134 -8.32 11.80 -6.40
CA ASN A 134 -9.16 12.19 -7.53
C ASN A 134 -9.75 10.99 -8.27
N LYS A 135 -10.63 11.24 -9.24
CA LYS A 135 -11.36 10.21 -9.98
C LYS A 135 -10.43 9.26 -10.75
N ALA A 136 -9.32 9.75 -11.32
CA ALA A 136 -8.40 8.90 -12.06
C ALA A 136 -7.69 7.90 -11.13
N GLU A 137 -7.26 8.36 -9.97
CA GLU A 137 -6.62 7.56 -8.94
C GLU A 137 -7.58 6.52 -8.34
N LEU A 138 -8.82 6.95 -8.02
CA LEU A 138 -9.84 6.05 -7.49
C LEU A 138 -10.25 4.99 -8.52
N ARG A 139 -10.37 5.37 -9.80
CA ARG A 139 -10.69 4.44 -10.89
C ARG A 139 -9.66 3.32 -10.97
N ASP A 140 -8.40 3.66 -11.03
CA ASP A 140 -7.35 2.67 -11.22
C ASP A 140 -7.11 1.83 -9.96
N LEU A 141 -7.26 2.41 -8.75
CA LEU A 141 -7.31 1.63 -7.51
C LEU A 141 -8.48 0.63 -7.54
N THR A 142 -9.65 1.04 -8.01
CA THR A 142 -10.83 0.16 -8.09
C THR A 142 -10.58 -1.02 -9.02
N ILE A 143 -9.92 -0.81 -10.17
CA ILE A 143 -9.56 -1.88 -11.10
C ILE A 143 -8.59 -2.87 -10.46
N ILE A 144 -7.51 -2.40 -9.85
CA ILE A 144 -6.49 -3.31 -9.27
C ILE A 144 -6.95 -4.02 -7.99
N LEU A 145 -7.97 -3.48 -7.31
CA LEU A 145 -8.59 -4.11 -6.14
C LEU A 145 -9.67 -5.13 -6.54
N ASN A 146 -10.26 -5.02 -7.74
CA ASN A 146 -11.40 -5.86 -8.16
C ASN A 146 -11.15 -7.37 -8.05
N PRO A 147 -9.99 -7.94 -8.40
CA PRO A 147 -9.74 -9.38 -8.23
C PRO A 147 -9.87 -9.86 -6.78
N PHE A 148 -9.63 -8.99 -5.82
CA PHE A 148 -9.63 -9.28 -4.38
C PHE A 148 -11.00 -9.03 -3.73
N ALA A 149 -11.70 -7.96 -4.14
CA ALA A 149 -12.94 -7.49 -3.54
C ALA A 149 -13.97 -7.08 -4.61
N PRO A 150 -14.52 -8.05 -5.37
CA PRO A 150 -15.29 -7.77 -6.58
C PRO A 150 -16.61 -7.02 -6.33
N HIS A 151 -17.26 -7.23 -5.18
CA HIS A 151 -18.58 -6.63 -4.95
C HIS A 151 -18.46 -5.14 -4.62
N VAL A 152 -17.58 -4.78 -3.67
CA VAL A 152 -17.41 -3.37 -3.28
C VAL A 152 -16.78 -2.53 -4.40
N THR A 153 -15.94 -3.14 -5.23
CA THR A 153 -15.33 -2.45 -6.37
C THR A 153 -16.33 -2.24 -7.51
N GLU A 154 -17.19 -3.20 -7.80
CA GLU A 154 -18.26 -3.02 -8.79
C GLU A 154 -19.24 -1.93 -8.32
N GLU A 155 -19.64 -1.93 -7.06
CA GLU A 155 -20.54 -0.89 -6.51
C GLU A 155 -19.88 0.49 -6.56
N MET A 156 -18.61 0.61 -6.18
CA MET A 156 -17.84 1.85 -6.32
C MET A 156 -17.79 2.33 -7.78
N TRP A 157 -17.57 1.40 -8.72
CA TRP A 157 -17.50 1.68 -10.14
C TRP A 157 -18.80 2.29 -10.67
N GLN A 158 -19.95 1.73 -10.27
CA GLN A 158 -21.26 2.20 -10.65
C GLN A 158 -21.59 3.57 -10.04
N ILE A 159 -21.32 3.76 -8.75
CA ILE A 159 -21.56 5.05 -8.05
C ILE A 159 -20.71 6.16 -8.67
N MET A 160 -19.47 5.89 -9.00
CA MET A 160 -18.56 6.86 -9.63
C MET A 160 -18.87 7.10 -11.11
N ASN A 161 -19.77 6.30 -11.70
CA ASN A 161 -20.16 6.36 -13.10
C ASN A 161 -18.97 6.27 -14.06
N PHE A 162 -18.07 5.30 -13.83
CA PHE A 162 -16.90 5.06 -14.69
C PHE A 162 -17.26 4.39 -16.02
N GLY A 163 -18.49 3.87 -16.16
CA GLY A 163 -19.04 3.26 -17.37
C GLY A 163 -18.72 1.77 -17.51
N GLY A 164 -19.72 1.01 -18.01
CA GLY A 164 -19.61 -0.46 -18.10
C GLY A 164 -19.48 -1.13 -16.73
N ALA A 165 -18.83 -2.28 -16.70
CA ALA A 165 -18.52 -3.01 -15.46
C ALA A 165 -17.01 -2.99 -15.18
N VAL A 166 -16.61 -3.00 -13.91
CA VAL A 166 -15.19 -2.91 -13.54
C VAL A 166 -14.36 -4.09 -14.09
N HIS A 167 -14.93 -5.28 -14.19
CA HIS A 167 -14.23 -6.45 -14.69
C HIS A 167 -13.95 -6.41 -16.21
N ASP A 168 -14.66 -5.55 -16.96
CA ASP A 168 -14.41 -5.31 -18.38
C ASP A 168 -13.40 -4.16 -18.61
N ALA A 169 -13.04 -3.43 -17.55
CA ALA A 169 -12.10 -2.33 -17.64
C ALA A 169 -10.70 -2.81 -17.97
N GLN A 170 -9.98 -2.02 -18.77
CA GLN A 170 -8.59 -2.32 -19.08
C GLN A 170 -7.74 -2.17 -17.82
N TRP A 171 -6.88 -3.19 -17.56
CA TRP A 171 -5.91 -3.12 -16.48
C TRP A 171 -4.99 -1.91 -16.64
N PRO A 172 -4.78 -1.10 -15.58
CA PRO A 172 -4.00 0.12 -15.70
C PRO A 172 -2.54 -0.20 -15.98
N SER A 173 -1.94 0.60 -16.87
CA SER A 173 -0.51 0.53 -17.15
C SER A 173 0.29 1.37 -16.15
N PHE A 174 1.55 1.02 -15.96
CA PHE A 174 2.49 1.83 -15.17
C PHE A 174 3.67 2.29 -16.04
N ASP A 175 4.23 3.43 -15.68
CA ASP A 175 5.48 3.95 -16.26
C ASP A 175 6.61 3.72 -15.25
N GLU A 176 7.60 2.92 -15.65
CA GLU A 176 8.74 2.58 -14.81
C GLU A 176 9.53 3.83 -14.36
N SER A 177 9.66 4.81 -15.24
CA SER A 177 10.37 6.06 -14.93
C SER A 177 9.70 6.90 -13.86
N LYS A 178 8.38 6.73 -13.68
CA LYS A 178 7.56 7.43 -12.68
C LYS A 178 7.41 6.68 -11.37
N THR A 179 7.95 5.46 -11.26
CA THR A 179 7.91 4.69 -10.01
C THR A 179 8.89 5.17 -8.96
N GLN A 180 9.83 6.03 -9.32
CA GLN A 180 10.79 6.61 -8.39
C GLN A 180 10.18 7.86 -7.77
N GLU A 181 10.19 7.92 -6.46
CA GLU A 181 9.91 9.16 -5.74
C GLU A 181 11.05 10.14 -6.06
N ASN A 182 10.72 11.26 -6.68
CA ASN A 182 11.70 12.31 -6.98
C ASN A 182 12.15 13.02 -5.69
N ASP A 183 11.36 12.91 -4.63
CA ASP A 183 11.61 13.56 -3.34
C ASP A 183 11.71 12.54 -2.20
N VAL A 184 12.54 12.85 -1.22
CA VAL A 184 12.73 12.03 -0.01
C VAL A 184 12.70 12.90 1.23
N GLU A 185 12.03 12.43 2.29
CA GLU A 185 12.07 13.08 3.59
C GLU A 185 13.38 12.71 4.31
N ILE A 186 14.19 13.71 4.63
CA ILE A 186 15.43 13.53 5.40
C ILE A 186 15.31 14.14 6.80
N ALA A 187 15.89 13.45 7.79
CA ALA A 187 15.92 13.95 9.16
C ALA A 187 17.03 15.00 9.36
N LEU A 188 16.68 16.13 9.96
CA LEU A 188 17.65 17.15 10.36
C LEU A 188 18.05 16.96 11.82
N GLN A 189 19.34 16.83 12.06
CA GLN A 189 19.89 16.55 13.39
C GLN A 189 20.88 17.65 13.83
N VAL A 190 20.87 17.94 15.12
CA VAL A 190 21.94 18.68 15.79
C VAL A 190 22.53 17.78 16.87
N LYS A 191 23.85 17.55 16.80
CA LYS A 191 24.57 16.64 17.73
C LYS A 191 23.92 15.25 17.84
N GLY A 192 23.44 14.70 16.73
CA GLY A 192 22.80 13.37 16.66
C GLY A 192 21.35 13.31 17.13
N LYS A 193 20.75 14.42 17.58
CA LYS A 193 19.33 14.48 17.97
C LYS A 193 18.49 15.07 16.84
N VAL A 194 17.45 14.35 16.40
CA VAL A 194 16.50 14.83 15.38
C VAL A 194 15.76 16.05 15.92
N ARG A 195 15.75 17.13 15.12
CA ARG A 195 15.09 18.40 15.46
C ARG A 195 13.99 18.76 14.47
N SER A 196 14.19 18.42 13.22
CA SER A 196 13.24 18.69 12.15
C SER A 196 13.34 17.63 11.07
N ARG A 197 12.46 17.71 10.06
CA ARG A 197 12.50 16.91 8.83
C ARG A 197 12.16 17.81 7.67
N ILE A 198 12.81 17.60 6.54
CA ILE A 198 12.53 18.30 5.29
C ILE A 198 12.40 17.32 4.14
N VAL A 199 11.58 17.68 3.17
CA VAL A 199 11.46 16.95 1.90
C VAL A 199 12.42 17.58 0.90
N VAL A 200 13.26 16.78 0.27
CA VAL A 200 14.27 17.22 -0.68
C VAL A 200 14.33 16.26 -1.87
N PRO A 201 14.78 16.71 -3.06
CA PRO A 201 15.02 15.80 -4.19
C PRO A 201 15.98 14.65 -3.80
N VAL A 202 15.71 13.44 -4.31
CA VAL A 202 16.53 12.24 -4.00
C VAL A 202 17.98 12.43 -4.42
N ASP A 203 18.21 13.18 -5.50
CA ASP A 203 19.50 13.47 -6.10
C ASP A 203 20.14 14.76 -5.58
N ILE A 204 19.58 15.37 -4.52
CA ILE A 204 20.11 16.64 -3.94
C ILE A 204 21.59 16.52 -3.59
N SER A 205 22.36 17.54 -3.96
CA SER A 205 23.77 17.60 -3.58
C SER A 205 23.96 17.71 -2.07
N LYS A 206 25.12 17.27 -1.58
CA LYS A 206 25.47 17.42 -0.16
C LYS A 206 25.43 18.88 0.28
N GLU A 207 25.93 19.75 -0.56
CA GLU A 207 26.04 21.18 -0.34
C GLU A 207 24.66 21.82 -0.20
N ASP A 208 23.74 21.48 -1.11
CA ASP A 208 22.38 22.01 -1.11
C ASP A 208 21.56 21.48 0.06
N ALA A 209 21.68 20.17 0.37
CA ALA A 209 21.01 19.56 1.52
C ALA A 209 21.43 20.22 2.83
N ILE A 210 22.72 20.50 3.01
CA ILE A 210 23.22 21.19 4.21
C ILE A 210 22.76 22.65 4.21
N ALA A 211 22.73 23.33 3.08
CA ALA A 211 22.26 24.70 2.97
C ALA A 211 20.77 24.82 3.33
N LEU A 212 19.94 23.88 2.87
CA LEU A 212 18.53 23.81 3.24
C LEU A 212 18.35 23.50 4.73
N ALA A 213 19.12 22.55 5.26
CA ALA A 213 19.08 22.22 6.69
C ALA A 213 19.39 23.42 7.58
N LYS A 214 20.33 24.28 7.20
CA LYS A 214 20.67 25.49 7.95
C LYS A 214 19.58 26.56 7.88
N LYS A 215 18.73 26.56 6.85
CA LYS A 215 17.59 27.49 6.72
C LYS A 215 16.37 27.06 7.52
N ASP A 216 16.30 25.80 7.95
CA ASP A 216 15.21 25.31 8.80
C ASP A 216 15.21 26.07 10.14
N GLU A 217 14.04 26.60 10.53
CA GLU A 217 13.91 27.47 11.70
C GLU A 217 14.42 26.82 13.00
N LYS A 218 14.14 25.52 13.19
CA LYS A 218 14.54 24.78 14.39
C LYS A 218 16.04 24.51 14.42
N ILE A 219 16.61 24.21 13.26
CA ILE A 219 18.05 24.01 13.14
C ILE A 219 18.78 25.34 13.30
N ALA A 220 18.34 26.40 12.61
CA ALA A 220 18.92 27.73 12.71
C ALA A 220 18.96 28.24 14.16
N ALA A 221 17.87 28.09 14.92
CA ALA A 221 17.80 28.45 16.34
C ALA A 221 18.81 27.68 17.21
N GLU A 222 19.02 26.40 16.92
CA GLU A 222 19.95 25.55 17.70
C GLU A 222 21.43 25.78 17.38
N ILE A 223 21.76 26.25 16.19
CA ILE A 223 23.15 26.55 15.79
C ILE A 223 23.51 28.02 15.96
N ALA A 224 22.54 28.89 16.26
CA ALA A 224 22.78 30.32 16.43
C ALA A 224 23.86 30.60 17.49
N GLY A 225 24.89 31.38 17.13
CA GLY A 225 25.99 31.73 18.00
C GLY A 225 26.99 30.62 18.33
N LYS A 226 26.89 29.45 17.65
CA LYS A 226 27.77 28.30 17.84
C LYS A 226 28.71 28.10 16.66
N GLU A 227 29.91 27.59 16.93
CA GLU A 227 30.86 27.21 15.89
C GLU A 227 30.52 25.83 15.32
N ILE A 228 30.30 25.74 14.00
CA ILE A 228 30.02 24.46 13.33
C ILE A 228 31.34 23.72 13.15
N LYS A 229 31.47 22.59 13.83
CA LYS A 229 32.69 21.74 13.77
C LYS A 229 32.61 20.69 12.69
N LYS A 230 31.40 20.17 12.38
CA LYS A 230 31.24 19.08 11.39
C LYS A 230 29.83 19.08 10.82
N GLU A 231 29.76 18.83 9.52
CA GLU A 231 28.50 18.64 8.77
C GLU A 231 28.54 17.27 8.11
N ILE A 232 27.56 16.46 8.38
CA ILE A 232 27.44 15.09 7.89
C ILE A 232 26.14 15.00 7.09
N TYR A 233 26.25 14.59 5.85
CA TYR A 233 25.11 14.25 5.01
C TYR A 233 25.13 12.77 4.67
N VAL A 234 24.01 12.09 4.89
CA VAL A 234 23.78 10.70 4.48
C VAL A 234 22.66 10.74 3.45
N PRO A 235 22.95 10.48 2.15
CA PRO A 235 21.96 10.56 1.08
C PRO A 235 20.67 9.81 1.41
N GLY A 236 19.54 10.48 1.19
CA GLY A 236 18.22 9.93 1.41
C GLY A 236 17.84 9.64 2.87
N LYS A 237 18.65 10.03 3.86
CA LYS A 237 18.42 9.70 5.28
C LYS A 237 18.46 10.91 6.20
N LEU A 238 19.58 11.62 6.27
CA LEU A 238 19.72 12.68 7.25
C LEU A 238 20.83 13.70 6.90
N VAL A 239 20.67 14.91 7.49
CA VAL A 239 21.75 15.88 7.70
C VAL A 239 21.98 16.01 9.20
N ASN A 240 23.24 15.92 9.66
CA ASN A 240 23.60 16.14 11.07
C ASN A 240 24.65 17.24 11.18
N ILE A 241 24.31 18.29 11.93
CA ILE A 241 25.19 19.43 12.20
C ILE A 241 25.73 19.32 13.63
N VAL A 242 27.04 19.28 13.75
CA VAL A 242 27.73 19.31 15.03
C VAL A 242 28.23 20.72 15.27
N ALA A 243 27.55 21.47 16.16
CA ALA A 243 27.88 22.83 16.55
C ALA A 243 28.21 22.89 18.05
N ILE A 244 29.21 23.63 18.43
CA ILE A 244 29.71 23.78 19.82
C ILE A 244 29.65 25.24 20.22
#